data_5c9cb2b62c489b5d81ea0d3e00c9c70b
#
_entry.id   5c9cb2b62c489b5d81ea0d3e00c9c70b
#
_cell.length_a   1.000
_cell.length_b   1.000
_cell.length_c   1.000
_cell.angle_alpha   90.00
_cell.angle_beta   90.00
_cell.angle_gamma   90.00
#
_symmetry.space_group_name_H-M   'P 1'
#
loop_
_entity.id
_entity.type
_entity.pdbx_description
1 polymer ?
#
loop_
_entity_poly.entity_id
_entity_poly.type
_entity_poly.pdbx_seq_one_letter_code
_entity_poly.pdbx_strand_id
1 'polypeptide(L)'
;MIVVRSRKKQEFLEALHQTDMVVGAIPSVGAHANIKQIAIFLKYLEELVAKEIQTGIDFVTRKDEDLWWYDGEVITTRSKSTARILRLMRENPSITYAELTSSLGINTSAVQKLVKRMVGNGYIARHENGAWRVIATSVV
;
A
#
# COMPACT_ATOMS: atom_id res chain seq x y z
N MET A 1 -1.79 8.85 -14.24
CA MET A 1 -0.32 8.64 -14.13
C MET A 1 -0.08 7.28 -13.48
N ILE A 2 0.67 6.41 -14.15
CA ILE A 2 1.05 5.10 -13.60
C ILE A 2 2.27 5.34 -12.70
N VAL A 3 2.15 4.96 -11.42
CA VAL A 3 3.23 5.11 -10.45
C VAL A 3 3.74 3.72 -10.04
N VAL A 4 5.03 3.47 -10.25
CA VAL A 4 5.68 2.27 -9.72
C VAL A 4 6.00 2.53 -8.26
N ARG A 5 5.33 1.81 -7.37
CA ARG A 5 5.50 1.97 -5.92
C ARG A 5 6.79 1.35 -5.43
N SER A 6 7.32 1.88 -4.33
CA SER A 6 8.58 1.41 -3.75
C SER A 6 8.60 -0.11 -3.48
N ARG A 7 7.47 -0.67 -3.07
CA ARG A 7 7.30 -2.13 -2.87
C ARG A 7 7.35 -2.95 -4.16
N LYS A 8 7.05 -2.32 -5.31
CA LYS A 8 7.03 -2.94 -6.64
C LYS A 8 8.29 -2.65 -7.45
N LYS A 9 9.23 -1.89 -6.89
CA LYS A 9 10.47 -1.50 -7.57
C LYS A 9 11.26 -2.71 -8.08
N GLN A 10 11.36 -3.76 -7.28
CA GLN A 10 12.11 -4.96 -7.66
C GLN A 10 11.49 -5.68 -8.86
N GLU A 11 10.15 -5.85 -8.85
CA GLU A 11 9.42 -6.45 -9.97
C GLU A 11 9.58 -5.64 -11.26
N PHE A 12 9.52 -4.31 -11.14
CA PHE A 12 9.72 -3.39 -12.26
C PHE A 12 11.14 -3.49 -12.85
N LEU A 13 12.16 -3.48 -11.98
CA LEU A 13 13.56 -3.61 -12.41
C LEU A 13 13.83 -4.98 -13.05
N GLU A 14 13.23 -6.05 -12.53
CA GLU A 14 13.34 -7.38 -13.11
C GLU A 14 12.72 -7.44 -14.50
N ALA A 15 11.51 -6.88 -14.69
CA ALA A 15 10.86 -6.82 -16.00
C ALA A 15 11.68 -6.01 -17.03
N LEU A 16 12.31 -4.90 -16.61
CA LEU A 16 13.23 -4.14 -17.43
C LEU A 16 14.46 -4.96 -17.79
N HIS A 17 15.10 -5.59 -16.82
CA HIS A 17 16.31 -6.40 -17.04
C HIS A 17 16.05 -7.56 -18.01
N GLN A 18 14.94 -8.28 -17.84
CA GLN A 18 14.57 -9.35 -18.77
C GLN A 18 14.31 -8.83 -20.18
N THR A 19 13.73 -7.63 -20.31
CA THR A 19 13.52 -6.98 -21.61
C THR A 19 14.84 -6.60 -22.24
N ASP A 20 15.77 -6.02 -21.48
CA ASP A 20 17.10 -5.64 -21.94
C ASP A 20 17.90 -6.86 -22.42
N MET A 21 17.79 -7.99 -21.74
CA MET A 21 18.43 -9.26 -22.14
C MET A 21 17.93 -9.75 -23.50
N VAL A 22 16.63 -9.56 -23.81
CA VAL A 22 16.03 -9.97 -25.10
C VAL A 22 16.38 -9.00 -26.22
N VAL A 23 16.32 -7.68 -25.92
CA VAL A 23 16.57 -6.62 -26.91
C VAL A 23 18.06 -6.53 -27.27
N GLY A 24 18.94 -6.78 -26.27
CA GLY A 24 20.40 -6.64 -26.46
C GLY A 24 20.86 -5.21 -26.67
N ALA A 25 22.10 -5.05 -27.16
CA ALA A 25 22.64 -3.74 -27.45
C ALA A 25 21.96 -3.12 -28.68
N ILE A 26 21.25 -2.01 -28.49
CA ILE A 26 20.60 -1.28 -29.56
C ILE A 26 21.50 -0.15 -30.04
N PRO A 27 21.77 -0.03 -31.37
CA PRO A 27 22.48 1.11 -31.92
C PRO A 27 21.78 2.42 -31.60
N SER A 28 22.50 3.45 -31.24
CA SER A 28 21.96 4.74 -30.77
C SER A 28 21.16 5.53 -31.82
N VAL A 29 21.19 5.12 -33.08
CA VAL A 29 20.53 5.85 -34.18
C VAL A 29 19.57 4.91 -34.94
N GLY A 30 18.27 5.25 -34.94
CA GLY A 30 17.28 4.61 -35.81
C GLY A 30 16.87 3.19 -35.44
N ALA A 31 17.25 2.70 -34.28
CA ALA A 31 16.83 1.38 -33.83
C ALA A 31 15.41 1.41 -33.22
N HIS A 32 14.51 0.60 -33.78
CA HIS A 32 13.18 0.41 -33.25
C HIS A 32 13.08 -1.01 -32.69
N ALA A 33 12.76 -1.12 -31.39
CA ALA A 33 12.48 -2.43 -30.79
C ALA A 33 11.18 -3.00 -31.38
N ASN A 34 11.22 -4.29 -31.76
CA ASN A 34 10.02 -4.98 -32.18
C ASN A 34 9.14 -5.26 -30.94
N ILE A 35 7.80 -5.24 -31.13
CA ILE A 35 6.83 -5.56 -30.06
C ILE A 35 7.15 -6.89 -29.40
N LYS A 36 7.61 -7.90 -30.14
CA LYS A 36 8.01 -9.20 -29.59
C LYS A 36 9.20 -9.10 -28.63
N GLN A 37 10.12 -8.16 -28.86
CA GLN A 37 11.29 -7.97 -28.02
C GLN A 37 10.97 -7.28 -26.69
N ILE A 38 9.95 -6.42 -26.69
CA ILE A 38 9.51 -5.70 -25.48
C ILE A 38 8.26 -6.32 -24.84
N ALA A 39 7.80 -7.50 -25.33
CA ALA A 39 6.57 -8.16 -24.88
C ALA A 39 6.55 -8.40 -23.36
N ILE A 40 7.68 -8.78 -22.77
CA ILE A 40 7.78 -9.02 -21.32
C ILE A 40 7.43 -7.74 -20.54
N PHE A 41 8.00 -6.61 -20.94
CA PHE A 41 7.75 -5.33 -20.29
C PHE A 41 6.35 -4.81 -20.55
N LEU A 42 5.81 -4.98 -21.77
CA LEU A 42 4.42 -4.62 -22.09
C LEU A 42 3.44 -5.42 -21.24
N LYS A 43 3.64 -6.74 -21.10
CA LYS A 43 2.79 -7.57 -20.25
C LYS A 43 2.82 -7.10 -18.79
N TYR A 44 3.99 -6.79 -18.27
CA TYR A 44 4.13 -6.22 -16.92
C TYR A 44 3.34 -4.92 -16.77
N LEU A 45 3.44 -4.00 -17.75
CA LEU A 45 2.68 -2.73 -17.75
C LEU A 45 1.17 -2.96 -17.81
N GLU A 46 0.70 -3.88 -18.66
CA GLU A 46 -0.73 -4.22 -18.75
C GLU A 46 -1.27 -4.73 -17.41
N GLU A 47 -0.55 -5.64 -16.77
CA GLU A 47 -0.93 -6.18 -15.45
C GLU A 47 -0.92 -5.07 -14.38
N LEU A 48 0.07 -4.17 -14.41
CA LEU A 48 0.15 -3.04 -13.50
C LEU A 48 -1.03 -2.08 -13.69
N VAL A 49 -1.35 -1.72 -14.93
CA VAL A 49 -2.48 -0.81 -15.25
C VAL A 49 -3.80 -1.44 -14.85
N ALA A 50 -4.04 -2.71 -15.20
CA ALA A 50 -5.26 -3.42 -14.86
C ALA A 50 -5.47 -3.47 -13.33
N LYS A 51 -4.41 -3.74 -12.58
CA LYS A 51 -4.45 -3.75 -11.12
C LYS A 51 -4.74 -2.38 -10.53
N GLU A 52 -4.12 -1.31 -11.05
CA GLU A 52 -4.36 0.05 -10.59
C GLU A 52 -5.79 0.51 -10.88
N ILE A 53 -6.34 0.18 -12.05
CA ILE A 53 -7.73 0.48 -12.40
C ILE A 53 -8.68 -0.28 -11.46
N GLN A 54 -8.48 -1.57 -11.25
CA GLN A 54 -9.32 -2.37 -10.36
C GLN A 54 -9.29 -1.84 -8.93
N THR A 55 -8.11 -1.48 -8.44
CA THR A 55 -7.94 -0.86 -7.13
C THR A 55 -8.71 0.47 -7.01
N GLY A 56 -8.68 1.28 -8.07
CA GLY A 56 -9.44 2.54 -8.14
C GLY A 56 -10.95 2.31 -8.14
N ILE A 57 -11.43 1.32 -8.90
CA ILE A 57 -12.85 0.93 -8.92
C ILE A 57 -13.29 0.45 -7.54
N ASP A 58 -12.53 -0.44 -6.92
CA ASP A 58 -12.82 -0.95 -5.57
C ASP A 58 -12.90 0.16 -4.54
N PHE A 59 -12.02 1.16 -4.66
CA PHE A 59 -12.02 2.34 -3.81
C PHE A 59 -13.29 3.20 -3.95
N VAL A 60 -13.69 3.48 -5.17
CA VAL A 60 -14.86 4.33 -5.43
C VAL A 60 -16.18 3.60 -5.12
N THR A 61 -16.24 2.30 -5.35
CA THR A 61 -17.46 1.49 -5.17
C THR A 61 -17.68 1.04 -3.73
N ARG A 62 -16.60 0.84 -2.97
CA ARG A 62 -16.72 0.48 -1.55
C ARG A 62 -16.96 1.72 -0.71
N LYS A 63 -18.21 1.90 -0.28
CA LYS A 63 -18.63 2.93 0.69
C LYS A 63 -18.40 2.52 2.15
N ASP A 64 -17.52 1.58 2.40
CA ASP A 64 -17.25 1.12 3.77
C ASP A 64 -16.42 2.16 4.52
N GLU A 65 -16.93 2.61 5.65
CA GLU A 65 -16.24 3.53 6.58
C GLU A 65 -14.90 2.97 7.08
N ASP A 66 -14.65 1.68 6.87
CA ASP A 66 -13.46 0.96 7.30
C ASP A 66 -12.42 0.80 6.19
N LEU A 67 -12.58 1.49 5.06
CA LEU A 67 -11.63 1.43 3.95
C LEU A 67 -10.48 2.41 4.17
N TRP A 68 -9.29 1.87 4.28
CA TRP A 68 -8.06 2.63 4.47
C TRP A 68 -7.07 2.37 3.34
N TRP A 69 -6.29 3.41 3.00
CA TRP A 69 -5.24 3.36 1.99
C TRP A 69 -3.88 3.58 2.62
N TYR A 70 -2.91 2.85 2.12
CA TYR A 70 -1.51 3.10 2.42
C TYR A 70 -0.67 2.80 1.18
N ASP A 71 0.22 3.73 0.82
CA ASP A 71 1.10 3.60 -0.34
C ASP A 71 0.33 3.21 -1.63
N GLY A 72 -0.88 3.78 -1.78
CA GLY A 72 -1.80 3.58 -2.90
C GLY A 72 -2.39 2.18 -3.02
N GLU A 73 -2.35 1.37 -1.98
CA GLU A 73 -3.05 0.10 -1.88
C GLU A 73 -4.10 0.15 -0.77
N VAL A 74 -5.24 -0.52 -1.02
CA VAL A 74 -6.26 -0.69 0.00
C VAL A 74 -5.71 -1.61 1.09
N ILE A 75 -5.74 -1.13 2.33
CA ILE A 75 -5.42 -1.98 3.47
C ILE A 75 -6.57 -2.96 3.65
N THR A 76 -6.34 -4.23 3.33
CA THR A 76 -7.26 -5.31 3.68
C THR A 76 -7.22 -5.52 5.19
N THR A 77 -8.08 -4.82 5.90
CA THR A 77 -8.28 -5.08 7.31
C THR A 77 -9.09 -6.37 7.47
N ARG A 78 -8.41 -7.50 7.63
CA ARG A 78 -9.08 -8.76 8.00
C ARG A 78 -9.82 -8.67 9.33
N SER A 79 -9.58 -7.64 10.09
CA SER A 79 -10.13 -7.40 11.41
C SER A 79 -10.70 -5.98 11.46
N LYS A 80 -11.98 -5.85 11.77
CA LYS A 80 -12.64 -4.57 12.07
C LYS A 80 -11.88 -3.77 13.15
N SER A 81 -11.15 -4.45 14.02
CA SER A 81 -10.34 -3.84 15.07
C SER A 81 -9.21 -2.96 14.52
N THR A 82 -8.56 -3.34 13.40
CA THR A 82 -7.48 -2.53 12.80
C THR A 82 -8.00 -1.20 12.28
N ALA A 83 -9.09 -1.20 11.54
CA ALA A 83 -9.71 0.03 11.03
C ALA A 83 -10.18 0.93 12.18
N ARG A 84 -10.76 0.32 13.22
CA ARG A 84 -11.21 1.05 14.40
C ARG A 84 -10.06 1.69 15.18
N ILE A 85 -8.92 1.00 15.31
CA ILE A 85 -7.71 1.58 15.91
C ILE A 85 -7.21 2.78 15.09
N LEU A 86 -7.12 2.66 13.76
CA LEU A 86 -6.69 3.75 12.88
C LEU A 86 -7.59 4.98 13.05
N ARG A 87 -8.90 4.78 13.13
CA ARG A 87 -9.87 5.86 13.35
C ARG A 87 -9.67 6.53 14.70
N LEU A 88 -9.62 5.74 15.78
CA LEU A 88 -9.42 6.26 17.13
C LEU A 88 -8.10 7.03 17.29
N MET A 89 -7.00 6.53 16.71
CA MET A 89 -5.71 7.23 16.72
C MET A 89 -5.72 8.50 15.87
N ARG A 90 -6.52 8.57 14.81
CA ARG A 90 -6.67 9.78 14.01
C ARG A 90 -7.49 10.85 14.75
N GLU A 91 -8.55 10.45 15.44
CA GLU A 91 -9.41 11.33 16.22
C GLU A 91 -8.70 11.83 17.49
N ASN A 92 -7.94 10.96 18.15
CA ASN A 92 -7.16 11.27 19.34
C ASN A 92 -5.72 10.74 19.19
N PRO A 93 -4.78 11.58 18.71
CA PRO A 93 -3.38 11.18 18.58
C PRO A 93 -2.69 10.81 19.90
N SER A 94 -3.22 11.25 21.03
CA SER A 94 -2.67 10.98 22.35
C SER A 94 -3.30 9.75 23.03
N ILE A 95 -4.13 8.99 22.30
CA ILE A 95 -4.86 7.84 22.86
C ILE A 95 -3.90 6.79 23.45
N THR A 96 -4.23 6.31 24.63
CA THR A 96 -3.45 5.31 25.36
C THR A 96 -3.88 3.88 25.00
N TYR A 97 -3.03 2.90 25.32
CA TYR A 97 -3.39 1.48 25.15
C TYR A 97 -4.60 1.09 26.01
N ALA A 98 -4.76 1.68 27.20
CA ALA A 98 -5.91 1.42 28.07
C ALA A 98 -7.22 1.90 27.43
N GLU A 99 -7.21 3.10 26.84
CA GLU A 99 -8.37 3.64 26.14
C GLU A 99 -8.71 2.83 24.88
N LEU A 100 -7.69 2.40 24.11
CA LEU A 100 -7.89 1.50 22.97
C LEU A 100 -8.49 0.17 23.39
N THR A 101 -8.01 -0.42 24.48
CA THR A 101 -8.52 -1.67 25.05
C THR A 101 -9.98 -1.53 25.45
N SER A 102 -10.32 -0.46 26.14
CA SER A 102 -11.70 -0.17 26.56
C SER A 102 -12.63 0.05 25.36
N SER A 103 -12.19 0.81 24.37
CA SER A 103 -12.98 1.14 23.18
C SER A 103 -13.22 -0.06 22.25
N LEU A 104 -12.27 -0.99 22.21
CA LEU A 104 -12.34 -2.17 21.33
C LEU A 104 -12.95 -3.39 22.00
N GLY A 105 -13.00 -3.41 23.34
CA GLY A 105 -13.46 -4.58 24.09
C GLY A 105 -12.56 -5.82 23.95
N ILE A 106 -11.28 -5.63 23.65
CA ILE A 106 -10.27 -6.71 23.53
C ILE A 106 -9.17 -6.49 24.55
N ASN A 107 -8.41 -7.55 24.86
CA ASN A 107 -7.37 -7.45 25.86
C ASN A 107 -6.16 -6.61 25.39
N THR A 108 -5.41 -6.07 26.34
CA THR A 108 -4.26 -5.17 26.08
C THR A 108 -3.18 -5.84 25.22
N SER A 109 -2.93 -7.14 25.42
CA SER A 109 -1.94 -7.88 24.63
C SER A 109 -2.35 -7.97 23.15
N ALA A 110 -3.64 -8.13 22.86
CA ALA A 110 -4.15 -8.13 21.48
C ALA A 110 -4.01 -6.73 20.84
N VAL A 111 -4.32 -5.66 21.57
CA VAL A 111 -4.12 -4.28 21.11
C VAL A 111 -2.65 -4.03 20.81
N GLN A 112 -1.74 -4.39 21.71
CA GLN A 112 -0.30 -4.22 21.51
C GLN A 112 0.20 -4.96 20.27
N LYS A 113 -0.24 -6.21 20.05
CA LYS A 113 0.12 -6.98 18.83
C LYS A 113 -0.39 -6.32 17.55
N LEU A 114 -1.63 -5.80 17.56
CA LEU A 114 -2.20 -5.10 16.43
C LEU A 114 -1.42 -3.81 16.13
N VAL A 115 -1.18 -2.98 17.15
CA VAL A 115 -0.44 -1.73 17.02
C VAL A 115 0.99 -1.99 16.53
N LYS A 116 1.71 -2.97 17.11
CA LYS A 116 3.05 -3.35 16.66
C LYS A 116 3.07 -3.76 15.18
N ARG A 117 2.07 -4.52 14.74
CA ARG A 117 1.94 -4.92 13.33
C ARG A 117 1.67 -3.71 12.43
N MET A 118 0.83 -2.78 12.86
CA MET A 118 0.50 -1.56 12.11
C MET A 118 1.71 -0.63 11.99
N VAL A 119 2.53 -0.52 13.02
CA VAL A 119 3.81 0.21 12.98
C VAL A 119 4.77 -0.49 12.00
N GLY A 120 4.89 -1.82 12.08
CA GLY A 120 5.73 -2.60 11.17
C GLY A 120 5.32 -2.49 9.70
N ASN A 121 4.03 -2.32 9.44
CA ASN A 121 3.50 -2.10 8.09
C ASN A 121 3.59 -0.63 7.62
N GLY A 122 3.97 0.30 8.51
CA GLY A 122 4.07 1.72 8.20
C GLY A 122 2.74 2.48 8.20
N TYR A 123 1.64 1.87 8.66
CA TYR A 123 0.32 2.53 8.71
C TYR A 123 0.22 3.63 9.75
N ILE A 124 0.95 3.47 10.83
CA ILE A 124 1.07 4.43 11.94
C ILE A 124 2.52 4.60 12.35
N ALA A 125 2.85 5.75 12.88
CA ALA A 125 4.15 6.04 13.49
C ALA A 125 3.95 6.70 14.86
N ARG A 126 4.96 6.65 15.71
CA ARG A 126 4.96 7.35 16.98
C ARG A 126 5.86 8.58 16.87
N HIS A 127 5.35 9.74 17.27
CA HIS A 127 6.13 10.97 17.38
C HIS A 127 7.05 10.94 18.61
N GLU A 128 8.06 11.78 18.61
CA GLU A 128 8.98 11.98 19.73
C GLU A 128 8.26 12.37 21.03
N ASN A 129 7.17 13.12 20.93
CA ASN A 129 6.30 13.48 22.04
C ASN A 129 5.36 12.38 22.53
N GLY A 130 5.47 11.17 21.96
CA GLY A 130 4.64 10.01 22.30
C GLY A 130 3.28 9.95 21.62
N ALA A 131 2.89 10.98 20.85
CA ALA A 131 1.63 10.97 20.11
C ALA A 131 1.68 10.02 18.88
N TRP A 132 0.53 9.50 18.47
CA TRP A 132 0.39 8.67 17.30
C TRP A 132 0.17 9.52 16.04
N ARG A 133 0.87 9.17 14.96
CA ARG A 133 0.64 9.72 13.64
C ARG A 133 0.08 8.63 12.76
N VAL A 134 -1.13 8.82 12.24
CA VAL A 134 -1.73 7.93 11.26
C VAL A 134 -1.26 8.35 9.87
N ILE A 135 -0.54 7.45 9.20
CA ILE A 135 0.02 7.67 7.85
C ILE A 135 -0.96 7.15 6.80
N ALA A 136 -1.67 6.05 7.12
CA ALA A 136 -2.75 5.55 6.29
C ALA A 136 -3.89 6.58 6.17
N THR A 137 -4.53 6.65 5.01
CA THR A 137 -5.65 7.56 4.75
C THR A 137 -6.96 6.80 4.60
N SER A 138 -8.07 7.40 5.01
CA SER A 138 -9.41 6.86 4.81
C SER A 138 -10.22 7.75 3.88
N VAL A 139 -11.30 7.20 3.32
CA VAL A 139 -12.22 7.92 2.42
C VAL A 139 -13.12 8.90 3.17
N VAL A 140 -13.28 8.69 4.45
CA VAL A 140 -14.19 9.49 5.31
C VAL A 140 -13.41 10.43 6.19
#